data_d65480045353fa67d13ce050e0b94392
#
_entry.id   d65480045353fa67d13ce050e0b94392
#
_cell.length_a   1.000
_cell.length_b   1.000
_cell.length_c   1.000
_cell.angle_alpha   90.00
_cell.angle_beta   90.00
_cell.angle_gamma   90.00
#
_symmetry.space_group_name_H-M   'P 1'
#
loop_
_entity.id
_entity.type
_entity.pdbx_description
1 polymer ?
#
loop_
_entity_poly.entity_id
_entity_poly.type
_entity_poly.pdbx_seq_one_letter_code
_entity_poly.pdbx_strand_id
1 'polypeptide(L)'
;SEKGQNQIAESIYNAIIDYKKAIDRNATAAPKAEPVPEEKPLKNDFRILLMSSPSKYNSGDPALKGLNYILPIKENGLYKYYYGTTNLASVRDNNLKTARDAGFKNATSISFVPNQKLGIGYYTLEIAVTSQKLSSNSKVLNTLKDVNRVKENGKFYYTYGKFSSLEEAVKAQKTIELKGIDDSVIQKISK
;
A
#
# COMPACT_ATOMS: atom_id res chain seq x y z
N SER A 1 -21.46 -27.08 23.29
CA SER A 1 -22.90 -27.37 23.34
C SER A 1 -23.67 -26.10 22.99
N GLU A 2 -24.82 -26.22 22.36
CA GLU A 2 -25.69 -25.11 21.92
C GLU A 2 -26.04 -24.16 23.09
N LYS A 3 -26.21 -24.72 24.30
CA LYS A 3 -26.42 -23.95 25.53
C LYS A 3 -25.23 -23.04 25.90
N GLY A 4 -24.00 -23.47 25.66
CA GLY A 4 -22.83 -22.66 25.92
C GLY A 4 -22.63 -21.53 24.88
N GLN A 5 -23.00 -21.79 23.62
CA GLN A 5 -22.94 -20.77 22.56
C GLN A 5 -23.95 -19.66 22.79
N ASN A 6 -25.18 -20.01 23.24
CA ASN A 6 -26.22 -19.03 23.56
C ASN A 6 -25.82 -18.16 24.77
N GLN A 7 -25.22 -18.74 25.81
CA GLN A 7 -24.71 -17.98 26.96
C GLN A 7 -23.61 -16.98 26.57
N ILE A 8 -22.69 -17.36 25.69
CA ILE A 8 -21.67 -16.46 25.17
C ILE A 8 -22.29 -15.35 24.35
N ALA A 9 -23.22 -15.66 23.47
CA ALA A 9 -23.92 -14.68 22.65
C ALA A 9 -24.70 -13.66 23.50
N GLU A 10 -25.42 -14.11 24.52
CA GLU A 10 -26.12 -13.23 25.48
C GLU A 10 -25.12 -12.33 26.24
N SER A 11 -24.01 -12.88 26.69
CA SER A 11 -22.99 -12.10 27.41
C SER A 11 -22.39 -10.99 26.54
N ILE A 12 -22.09 -11.30 25.28
CA ILE A 12 -21.59 -10.31 24.31
C ILE A 12 -22.67 -9.26 24.01
N TYR A 13 -23.90 -9.66 23.78
CA TYR A 13 -25.01 -8.74 23.54
C TYR A 13 -25.20 -7.77 24.71
N ASN A 14 -25.25 -8.28 25.95
CA ASN A 14 -25.40 -7.45 27.14
C ASN A 14 -24.23 -6.47 27.32
N ALA A 15 -22.99 -6.91 27.08
CA ALA A 15 -21.83 -6.04 27.13
C ALA A 15 -21.90 -4.89 26.11
N ILE A 16 -22.39 -5.14 24.89
CA ILE A 16 -22.59 -4.13 23.86
C ILE A 16 -23.68 -3.11 24.28
N ILE A 17 -24.80 -3.61 24.84
CA ILE A 17 -25.88 -2.74 25.33
C ILE A 17 -25.41 -1.85 26.48
N ASP A 18 -24.65 -2.40 27.43
CA ASP A 18 -24.14 -1.63 28.57
C ASP A 18 -23.09 -0.61 28.13
N TYR A 19 -22.23 -0.95 27.18
CA TYR A 19 -21.29 -0.02 26.57
C TYR A 19 -22.02 1.12 25.86
N LYS A 20 -23.08 0.82 25.09
CA LYS A 20 -23.89 1.84 24.43
C LYS A 20 -24.55 2.77 25.46
N LYS A 21 -25.17 2.22 26.52
CA LYS A 21 -25.75 3.01 27.62
C LYS A 21 -24.71 3.91 28.31
N ALA A 22 -23.50 3.43 28.50
CA ALA A 22 -22.42 4.21 29.08
C ALA A 22 -21.99 5.39 28.18
N ILE A 23 -21.91 5.14 26.84
CA ILE A 23 -21.66 6.22 25.87
C ILE A 23 -22.80 7.24 25.87
N ASP A 24 -24.05 6.80 25.81
CA ASP A 24 -25.21 7.68 25.77
C ASP A 24 -25.31 8.54 27.06
N ARG A 25 -24.95 8.01 28.23
CA ARG A 25 -24.87 8.78 29.48
C ARG A 25 -23.75 9.82 29.47
N ASN A 26 -22.61 9.50 28.87
CA ASN A 26 -21.48 10.42 28.77
C ASN A 26 -21.71 11.47 27.66
N ALA A 27 -22.48 11.16 26.63
CA ALA A 27 -22.82 12.10 25.54
C ALA A 27 -23.70 13.28 26.04
N THR A 28 -24.43 13.11 27.13
CA THR A 28 -25.22 14.21 27.72
C THR A 28 -24.37 15.18 28.56
N ALA A 29 -23.12 14.83 28.88
CA ALA A 29 -22.20 15.64 29.68
C ALA A 29 -21.01 16.22 28.88
N ALA A 30 -20.83 15.82 27.62
CA ALA A 30 -19.78 16.36 26.76
C ALA A 30 -20.23 17.69 26.14
N PRO A 31 -19.39 18.75 26.10
CA PRO A 31 -19.65 19.90 25.29
C PRO A 31 -19.93 19.48 23.86
N LYS A 32 -21.03 19.93 23.29
CA LYS A 32 -21.37 19.68 21.89
C LYS A 32 -20.17 20.10 21.05
N ALA A 33 -19.41 19.12 20.55
CA ALA A 33 -18.31 19.39 19.66
C ALA A 33 -18.90 20.17 18.47
N GLU A 34 -18.40 21.37 18.24
CA GLU A 34 -18.74 22.11 17.02
C GLU A 34 -18.41 21.20 15.84
N PRO A 35 -19.28 21.11 14.81
CA PRO A 35 -19.00 20.30 13.65
C PRO A 35 -17.68 20.78 13.05
N VAL A 36 -16.66 19.92 13.13
CA VAL A 36 -15.38 20.18 12.45
C VAL A 36 -15.71 20.34 10.97
N PRO A 37 -15.39 21.49 10.35
CA PRO A 37 -15.69 21.68 8.94
C PRO A 37 -15.14 20.52 8.11
N GLU A 38 -16.00 19.87 7.35
CA GLU A 38 -15.56 18.78 6.45
C GLU A 38 -14.53 19.35 5.48
N GLU A 39 -13.31 18.84 5.56
CA GLU A 39 -12.25 19.23 4.66
C GLU A 39 -12.59 18.79 3.24
N LYS A 40 -12.57 19.71 2.28
CA LYS A 40 -12.82 19.39 0.88
C LYS A 40 -11.65 18.61 0.29
N PRO A 41 -11.91 17.47 -0.39
CA PRO A 41 -10.88 16.73 -1.07
C PRO A 41 -10.15 17.57 -2.12
N LEU A 42 -8.84 17.44 -2.18
CA LEU A 42 -8.01 18.03 -3.21
C LEU A 42 -8.19 17.28 -4.53
N LYS A 43 -7.87 17.94 -5.64
CA LYS A 43 -7.98 17.36 -6.99
C LYS A 43 -7.01 16.18 -7.20
N ASN A 44 -5.84 16.24 -6.57
CA ASN A 44 -4.79 15.26 -6.71
C ASN A 44 -4.69 14.38 -5.45
N ASP A 45 -4.20 13.16 -5.63
CA ASP A 45 -3.74 12.30 -4.56
C ASP A 45 -2.31 12.67 -4.17
N PHE A 46 -1.98 12.48 -2.90
CA PHE A 46 -0.64 12.74 -2.34
C PHE A 46 -0.12 11.49 -1.66
N ARG A 47 1.18 11.26 -1.82
CA ARG A 47 1.95 10.25 -1.12
C ARG A 47 3.23 10.87 -0.59
N ILE A 48 3.71 10.38 0.53
CA ILE A 48 4.96 10.85 1.12
C ILE A 48 6.11 9.99 0.58
N LEU A 49 6.99 10.58 -0.20
CA LEU A 49 8.26 9.95 -0.58
C LEU A 49 9.18 9.94 0.64
N LEU A 50 9.45 8.77 1.18
CA LEU A 50 10.32 8.56 2.34
C LEU A 50 11.79 8.62 1.95
N MET A 51 12.15 7.83 0.93
CA MET A 51 13.52 7.68 0.45
C MET A 51 13.55 7.02 -0.93
N SER A 52 14.72 7.05 -1.55
CA SER A 52 15.07 6.24 -2.72
C SER A 52 16.29 5.37 -2.39
N SER A 53 16.31 4.13 -2.87
CA SER A 53 17.37 3.16 -2.60
C SER A 53 17.65 2.28 -3.81
N PRO A 54 18.90 1.88 -4.09
CA PRO A 54 19.18 0.84 -5.08
C PRO A 54 18.76 -0.56 -4.60
N SER A 55 18.61 -0.74 -3.29
CA SER A 55 18.19 -2.01 -2.68
C SER A 55 16.69 -2.03 -2.43
N LYS A 56 16.08 -3.20 -2.64
CA LYS A 56 14.70 -3.46 -2.26
C LYS A 56 14.63 -3.74 -0.76
N TYR A 57 13.72 -3.09 -0.07
CA TYR A 57 13.33 -3.36 1.32
C TYR A 57 11.91 -3.90 1.36
N ASN A 58 11.72 -5.01 2.06
CA ASN A 58 10.41 -5.62 2.23
C ASN A 58 9.67 -5.00 3.42
N SER A 59 8.37 -5.26 3.52
CA SER A 59 7.58 -4.85 4.68
C SER A 59 8.21 -5.37 5.98
N GLY A 60 8.31 -4.50 7.00
CA GLY A 60 8.95 -4.82 8.27
C GLY A 60 10.49 -4.68 8.29
N ASP A 61 11.13 -4.35 7.16
CA ASP A 61 12.56 -4.07 7.15
C ASP A 61 12.89 -2.87 8.07
N PRO A 62 13.95 -2.96 8.90
CA PRO A 62 14.37 -1.85 9.79
C PRO A 62 14.63 -0.54 9.05
N ALA A 63 15.03 -0.57 7.78
CA ALA A 63 15.22 0.61 6.95
C ALA A 63 13.92 1.41 6.77
N LEU A 64 12.75 0.76 6.90
CA LEU A 64 11.43 1.38 6.83
C LEU A 64 10.93 1.92 8.18
N LYS A 65 11.75 1.80 9.24
CA LYS A 65 11.56 2.44 10.56
C LYS A 65 10.18 2.20 11.19
N GLY A 66 9.62 1.00 10.98
CA GLY A 66 8.33 0.59 11.53
C GLY A 66 7.10 1.20 10.85
N LEU A 67 7.27 1.98 9.78
CA LEU A 67 6.14 2.45 8.98
C LEU A 67 5.54 1.31 8.16
N ASN A 68 4.21 1.24 8.17
CA ASN A 68 3.42 0.27 7.39
C ASN A 68 2.78 0.94 6.17
N TYR A 69 2.17 0.14 5.28
CA TYR A 69 1.45 0.61 4.09
C TYR A 69 2.35 1.42 3.14
N ILE A 70 3.60 1.00 2.99
CA ILE A 70 4.55 1.59 2.08
C ILE A 70 4.44 0.94 0.71
N LEU A 71 4.34 1.76 -0.33
CA LEU A 71 4.33 1.33 -1.73
C LEU A 71 5.71 1.57 -2.34
N PRO A 72 6.50 0.53 -2.62
CA PRO A 72 7.72 0.66 -3.40
C PRO A 72 7.40 0.74 -4.90
N ILE A 73 7.96 1.76 -5.57
CA ILE A 73 7.92 1.89 -7.03
C ILE A 73 9.35 1.93 -7.54
N LYS A 74 9.72 1.01 -8.43
CA LYS A 74 11.03 0.99 -9.08
C LYS A 74 11.01 1.87 -10.32
N GLU A 75 11.89 2.84 -10.37
CA GLU A 75 12.05 3.77 -11.48
C GLU A 75 13.53 4.10 -11.67
N ASN A 76 14.05 3.98 -12.89
CA ASN A 76 15.45 4.26 -13.21
C ASN A 76 16.46 3.51 -12.31
N GLY A 77 16.19 2.24 -12.03
CA GLY A 77 17.03 1.38 -11.19
C GLY A 77 16.93 1.63 -9.68
N LEU A 78 16.16 2.61 -9.24
CA LEU A 78 15.96 2.93 -7.82
C LEU A 78 14.56 2.55 -7.36
N TYR A 79 14.46 2.03 -6.13
CA TYR A 79 13.20 1.82 -5.43
C TYR A 79 12.85 3.10 -4.66
N LYS A 80 11.75 3.74 -5.04
CA LYS A 80 11.17 4.90 -4.36
C LYS A 80 10.08 4.40 -3.42
N TYR A 81 10.17 4.73 -2.14
CA TYR A 81 9.27 4.26 -1.08
C TYR A 81 8.26 5.33 -0.73
N TYR A 82 7.00 5.08 -1.04
CA TYR A 82 5.89 6.02 -0.81
C TYR A 82 5.03 5.55 0.34
N TYR A 83 4.78 6.44 1.30
CA TYR A 83 3.96 6.20 2.48
C TYR A 83 2.64 6.96 2.40
N GLY A 84 1.56 6.29 2.77
CA GLY A 84 0.21 6.85 2.78
C GLY A 84 -0.29 7.27 1.40
N THR A 85 -1.59 7.35 1.25
CA THR A 85 -2.25 7.92 0.07
C THR A 85 -3.47 8.68 0.54
N THR A 86 -3.62 9.94 0.15
CA THR A 86 -4.76 10.76 0.52
C THR A 86 -4.94 11.92 -0.45
N ASN A 87 -6.16 12.40 -0.57
CA ASN A 87 -6.49 13.67 -1.23
C ASN A 87 -6.96 14.74 -0.23
N LEU A 88 -6.79 14.52 1.08
CA LEU A 88 -7.05 15.50 2.13
C LEU A 88 -5.74 16.15 2.59
N ALA A 89 -5.72 17.49 2.68
CA ALA A 89 -4.51 18.23 3.04
C ALA A 89 -4.08 17.93 4.49
N SER A 90 -5.03 17.87 5.42
CA SER A 90 -4.76 17.54 6.82
C SER A 90 -4.11 16.16 7.00
N VAL A 91 -4.63 15.15 6.28
CA VAL A 91 -4.09 13.77 6.31
C VAL A 91 -2.71 13.72 5.65
N ARG A 92 -2.51 14.42 4.53
CA ARG A 92 -1.19 14.56 3.89
C ARG A 92 -0.15 15.13 4.85
N ASP A 93 -0.48 16.23 5.53
CA ASP A 93 0.43 16.93 6.41
C ASP A 93 0.74 16.09 7.66
N ASN A 94 -0.27 15.38 8.19
CA ASN A 94 -0.06 14.42 9.27
C ASN A 94 0.83 13.23 8.84
N ASN A 95 0.62 12.68 7.65
CA ASN A 95 1.46 11.62 7.10
C ASN A 95 2.92 12.10 6.93
N LEU A 96 3.11 13.34 6.47
CA LEU A 96 4.45 13.93 6.33
C LEU A 96 5.12 14.09 7.70
N LYS A 97 4.38 14.58 8.70
CA LYS A 97 4.87 14.69 10.07
C LYS A 97 5.24 13.32 10.62
N THR A 98 4.36 12.34 10.51
CA THR A 98 4.60 10.95 10.95
C THR A 98 5.87 10.36 10.32
N ALA A 99 6.07 10.56 9.02
CA ALA A 99 7.26 10.10 8.32
C ALA A 99 8.54 10.76 8.88
N ARG A 100 8.51 12.07 9.15
CA ARG A 100 9.64 12.81 9.71
C ARG A 100 9.94 12.43 11.14
N ASP A 101 8.92 12.23 11.96
CA ASP A 101 9.03 11.78 13.35
C ASP A 101 9.62 10.35 13.42
N ALA A 102 9.27 9.47 12.47
CA ALA A 102 9.89 8.16 12.30
C ALA A 102 11.37 8.24 11.86
N GLY A 103 11.88 9.43 11.53
CA GLY A 103 13.28 9.68 11.19
C GLY A 103 13.58 9.78 9.70
N PHE A 104 12.58 9.88 8.82
CA PHE A 104 12.76 10.23 7.40
C PHE A 104 12.79 11.75 7.23
N LYS A 105 13.83 12.41 7.72
CA LYS A 105 13.91 13.88 7.81
C LYS A 105 13.74 14.59 6.47
N ASN A 106 14.15 13.93 5.37
CA ASN A 106 14.03 14.46 4.00
C ASN A 106 12.75 14.00 3.29
N ALA A 107 11.79 13.42 4.04
CA ALA A 107 10.51 13.03 3.47
C ALA A 107 9.78 14.23 2.87
N THR A 108 9.19 14.03 1.70
CA THR A 108 8.46 15.07 0.97
C THR A 108 7.15 14.55 0.40
N SER A 109 6.17 15.45 0.28
CA SER A 109 4.89 15.12 -0.34
C SER A 109 4.98 15.20 -1.85
N ILE A 110 4.55 14.14 -2.52
CA ILE A 110 4.48 14.06 -3.98
C ILE A 110 3.03 13.98 -4.40
N SER A 111 2.66 14.82 -5.37
CA SER A 111 1.33 14.85 -5.97
C SER A 111 1.23 13.85 -7.12
N PHE A 112 0.12 13.13 -7.19
CA PHE A 112 -0.25 12.22 -8.27
C PHE A 112 -1.61 12.63 -8.83
N VAL A 113 -1.71 12.78 -10.13
CA VAL A 113 -2.99 13.00 -10.79
C VAL A 113 -3.71 11.64 -10.87
N PRO A 114 -4.92 11.51 -10.30
CA PRO A 114 -5.66 10.24 -10.35
C PRO A 114 -5.86 9.73 -11.77
N ASN A 115 -5.65 8.44 -11.99
CA ASN A 115 -5.80 7.76 -13.29
C ASN A 115 -4.96 8.37 -14.43
N GLN A 116 -3.89 9.11 -14.10
CA GLN A 116 -3.00 9.66 -15.10
C GLN A 116 -2.32 8.54 -15.89
N LYS A 117 -2.59 8.52 -17.19
CA LYS A 117 -1.90 7.61 -18.10
C LYS A 117 -0.53 8.14 -18.47
N LEU A 118 0.45 7.25 -18.57
CA LEU A 118 1.74 7.59 -19.13
C LEU A 118 1.59 7.83 -20.63
N GLY A 119 2.06 8.98 -21.12
CA GLY A 119 2.09 9.26 -22.55
C GLY A 119 3.07 8.35 -23.30
N ILE A 120 4.23 8.08 -22.69
CA ILE A 120 5.26 7.18 -23.19
C ILE A 120 5.69 6.27 -22.03
N GLY A 121 5.89 4.97 -22.34
CA GLY A 121 6.22 3.98 -21.31
C GLY A 121 4.99 3.30 -20.72
N TYR A 122 5.20 2.55 -19.64
CA TYR A 122 4.14 1.80 -18.96
C TYR A 122 4.62 1.40 -17.55
N TYR A 123 3.67 1.00 -16.70
CA TYR A 123 3.98 0.30 -15.47
C TYR A 123 3.90 -1.21 -15.69
N THR A 124 4.73 -1.97 -14.99
CA THR A 124 4.70 -3.44 -14.94
C THR A 124 4.93 -3.90 -13.50
N LEU A 125 4.65 -5.15 -13.20
CA LEU A 125 4.97 -5.74 -11.90
C LEU A 125 6.23 -6.59 -12.05
N GLU A 126 7.33 -6.24 -11.38
CA GLU A 126 8.48 -7.11 -11.17
C GLU A 126 8.08 -8.13 -10.10
N ILE A 127 7.90 -9.38 -10.50
CA ILE A 127 7.34 -10.45 -9.66
C ILE A 127 8.37 -11.44 -9.14
N ALA A 128 9.54 -11.48 -9.75
CA ALA A 128 10.70 -12.23 -9.27
C ALA A 128 11.99 -11.73 -9.91
N VAL A 129 13.08 -11.79 -9.16
CA VAL A 129 14.46 -11.61 -9.64
C VAL A 129 15.30 -12.75 -9.10
N THR A 130 15.88 -13.58 -9.99
CA THR A 130 16.60 -14.80 -9.61
C THR A 130 17.92 -14.95 -10.35
N SER A 131 18.90 -15.61 -9.74
CA SER A 131 20.17 -15.96 -10.41
C SER A 131 20.04 -17.13 -11.38
N GLN A 132 19.06 -18.00 -11.16
CA GLN A 132 18.75 -19.13 -12.02
C GLN A 132 17.36 -18.98 -12.61
N LYS A 133 17.13 -19.58 -13.78
CA LYS A 133 15.81 -19.61 -14.39
C LYS A 133 14.81 -20.32 -13.47
N LEU A 134 13.64 -19.70 -13.24
CA LEU A 134 12.56 -20.34 -12.52
C LEU A 134 12.13 -21.64 -13.23
N SER A 135 11.88 -22.68 -12.44
CA SER A 135 11.26 -23.91 -12.93
C SER A 135 9.88 -23.60 -13.53
N SER A 136 9.51 -24.34 -14.59
CA SER A 136 8.16 -24.28 -15.16
C SER A 136 7.05 -24.53 -14.13
N ASN A 137 7.35 -25.31 -13.09
CA ASN A 137 6.44 -25.62 -11.99
C ASN A 137 6.49 -24.60 -10.83
N SER A 138 7.20 -23.47 -11.00
CA SER A 138 7.23 -22.45 -9.97
C SER A 138 5.84 -21.84 -9.76
N LYS A 139 5.52 -21.48 -8.51
CA LYS A 139 4.23 -20.86 -8.15
C LYS A 139 3.90 -19.67 -9.07
N VAL A 140 4.89 -18.83 -9.33
CA VAL A 140 4.74 -17.64 -10.18
C VAL A 140 4.27 -18.00 -11.59
N LEU A 141 4.96 -18.95 -12.26
CA LEU A 141 4.65 -19.33 -13.64
C LEU A 141 3.38 -20.20 -13.76
N ASN A 142 3.00 -20.91 -12.69
CA ASN A 142 1.74 -21.66 -12.66
C ASN A 142 0.54 -20.76 -12.39
N THR A 143 0.73 -19.68 -11.64
CA THR A 143 -0.36 -18.80 -11.22
C THR A 143 -0.66 -17.71 -12.25
N LEU A 144 0.38 -17.20 -12.91
CA LEU A 144 0.26 -16.09 -13.85
C LEU A 144 0.55 -16.55 -15.28
N LYS A 145 -0.35 -16.20 -16.18
CA LYS A 145 -0.13 -16.32 -17.63
C LYS A 145 0.59 -15.05 -18.12
N ASP A 146 1.28 -15.17 -19.25
CA ASP A 146 1.94 -14.03 -19.93
C ASP A 146 3.02 -13.32 -19.10
N VAL A 147 3.75 -14.10 -18.29
CA VAL A 147 4.92 -13.62 -17.57
C VAL A 147 6.06 -13.38 -18.56
N ASN A 148 6.54 -12.14 -18.65
CA ASN A 148 7.72 -11.81 -19.43
C ASN A 148 8.99 -12.13 -18.61
N ARG A 149 10.04 -12.61 -19.31
CA ARG A 149 11.33 -12.92 -18.71
C ARG A 149 12.47 -12.30 -19.52
N VAL A 150 13.29 -11.53 -18.85
CA VAL A 150 14.52 -10.96 -19.40
C VAL A 150 15.71 -11.44 -18.60
N LYS A 151 16.84 -11.73 -19.27
CA LYS A 151 18.12 -12.01 -18.62
C LYS A 151 19.03 -10.80 -18.77
N GLU A 152 19.46 -10.24 -17.66
CA GLU A 152 20.32 -9.07 -17.62
C GLU A 152 21.31 -9.20 -16.45
N ASN A 153 22.57 -8.85 -16.66
CA ASN A 153 23.64 -8.88 -15.64
C ASN A 153 23.68 -10.18 -14.83
N GLY A 154 23.51 -11.34 -15.51
CA GLY A 154 23.53 -12.66 -14.89
C GLY A 154 22.29 -13.04 -14.10
N LYS A 155 21.27 -12.17 -14.03
CA LYS A 155 20.00 -12.42 -13.34
C LYS A 155 18.84 -12.55 -14.32
N PHE A 156 17.81 -13.26 -13.91
CA PHE A 156 16.53 -13.36 -14.60
C PHE A 156 15.50 -12.48 -13.91
N TYR A 157 14.93 -11.56 -14.65
CA TYR A 157 13.86 -10.66 -14.23
C TYR A 157 12.56 -11.17 -14.81
N TYR A 158 11.56 -11.34 -13.96
CA TYR A 158 10.23 -11.78 -14.35
C TYR A 158 9.25 -10.63 -14.09
N THR A 159 8.53 -10.23 -15.14
CA THR A 159 7.56 -9.14 -15.07
C THR A 159 6.20 -9.59 -15.56
N TYR A 160 5.16 -8.95 -15.03
CA TYR A 160 3.77 -9.28 -15.34
C TYR A 160 2.98 -8.00 -15.68
N GLY A 161 2.27 -8.07 -16.77
CA GLY A 161 1.37 -7.00 -17.24
C GLY A 161 2.09 -5.77 -17.80
N LYS A 162 1.31 -4.97 -18.50
CA LYS A 162 1.65 -3.60 -18.94
C LYS A 162 0.46 -2.72 -18.64
N PHE A 163 0.65 -1.75 -17.77
CA PHE A 163 -0.42 -0.89 -17.25
C PHE A 163 -0.15 0.55 -17.66
N SER A 164 -1.17 1.25 -18.06
CA SER A 164 -1.04 2.63 -18.54
C SER A 164 -0.99 3.64 -17.39
N SER A 165 -1.54 3.30 -16.21
CA SER A 165 -1.54 4.16 -15.04
C SER A 165 -1.00 3.43 -13.79
N LEU A 166 -0.62 4.21 -12.77
CA LEU A 166 -0.18 3.68 -11.49
C LEU A 166 -1.32 2.92 -10.78
N GLU A 167 -2.55 3.42 -10.87
CA GLU A 167 -3.72 2.82 -10.25
C GLU A 167 -4.03 1.43 -10.82
N GLU A 168 -3.91 1.28 -12.14
CA GLU A 168 -4.04 -0.02 -12.79
C GLU A 168 -2.97 -1.01 -12.28
N ALA A 169 -1.72 -0.56 -12.15
CA ALA A 169 -0.63 -1.39 -11.63
C ALA A 169 -0.85 -1.77 -10.16
N VAL A 170 -1.28 -0.82 -9.30
CA VAL A 170 -1.61 -1.08 -7.89
C VAL A 170 -2.76 -2.08 -7.77
N LYS A 171 -3.80 -1.94 -8.58
CA LYS A 171 -4.93 -2.88 -8.61
C LYS A 171 -4.49 -4.29 -9.03
N ALA A 172 -3.66 -4.38 -10.05
CA ALA A 172 -3.09 -5.65 -10.50
C ALA A 172 -2.20 -6.28 -9.44
N GLN A 173 -1.35 -5.48 -8.75
CA GLN A 173 -0.51 -5.94 -7.65
C GLN A 173 -1.35 -6.59 -6.54
N LYS A 174 -2.39 -5.92 -6.06
CA LYS A 174 -3.32 -6.49 -5.06
C LYS A 174 -3.96 -7.78 -5.54
N THR A 175 -4.29 -7.88 -6.84
CA THR A 175 -4.89 -9.08 -7.41
C THR A 175 -3.92 -10.27 -7.39
N ILE A 176 -2.62 -10.07 -7.66
CA ILE A 176 -1.64 -11.16 -7.62
C ILE A 176 -1.21 -11.50 -6.19
N GLU A 177 -1.21 -10.54 -5.26
CA GLU A 177 -1.03 -10.76 -3.82
C GLU A 177 -2.08 -11.72 -3.27
N LEU A 178 -3.36 -11.55 -3.63
CA LEU A 178 -4.44 -12.47 -3.27
C LEU A 178 -4.24 -13.91 -3.82
N LYS A 179 -3.41 -14.07 -4.85
CA LYS A 179 -2.99 -15.37 -5.39
C LYS A 179 -1.70 -15.89 -4.73
N GLY A 180 -1.21 -15.18 -3.71
CA GLY A 180 -0.02 -15.52 -2.93
C GLY A 180 1.29 -15.22 -3.65
N ILE A 181 1.32 -14.16 -4.46
CA ILE A 181 2.55 -13.58 -5.03
C ILE A 181 2.77 -12.23 -4.34
N ASP A 182 3.34 -12.29 -3.14
CA ASP A 182 3.39 -11.17 -2.19
C ASP A 182 4.60 -10.23 -2.39
N ASP A 183 5.59 -10.67 -3.18
CA ASP A 183 6.91 -10.02 -3.27
C ASP A 183 7.07 -9.18 -4.53
N SER A 184 5.96 -8.75 -5.12
CA SER A 184 5.97 -7.96 -6.34
C SER A 184 6.27 -6.48 -6.09
N VAL A 185 6.89 -5.84 -7.08
CA VAL A 185 7.18 -4.40 -7.05
C VAL A 185 6.65 -3.76 -8.33
N ILE A 186 5.96 -2.65 -8.20
CA ILE A 186 5.58 -1.84 -9.38
C ILE A 186 6.84 -1.23 -9.96
N GLN A 187 7.09 -1.48 -11.24
CA GLN A 187 8.19 -0.90 -12.00
C GLN A 187 7.65 0.05 -13.06
N LYS A 188 8.14 1.27 -13.09
CA LYS A 188 7.88 2.23 -14.16
C LYS A 188 8.95 2.10 -15.23
N ILE A 189 8.54 1.80 -16.45
CA ILE A 189 9.38 1.73 -17.64
C ILE A 189 9.17 3.00 -18.43
N SER A 190 10.17 3.83 -18.48
CA SER A 190 10.25 4.99 -19.37
C SER A 190 11.02 4.58 -20.63
N LYS A 191 10.56 4.97 -21.80
CA LYS A 191 11.27 4.79 -23.07
C LYS A 191 12.20 5.96 -23.31
#